data_c40ed594e8b80bcb2f9d17e0ce2b9051
#
_entry.id   c40ed594e8b80bcb2f9d17e0ce2b9051
#
_cell.length_a   1.000
_cell.length_b   1.000
_cell.length_c   1.000
_cell.angle_alpha   90.00
_cell.angle_beta   90.00
_cell.angle_gamma   90.00
#
_symmetry.space_group_name_H-M   'P 1'
#
loop_
_entity.id
_entity.type
_entity.pdbx_description
1 polymer ?
#
loop_
_entity_poly.entity_id
_entity_poly.type
_entity_poly.pdbx_seq_one_letter_code
_entity_poly.pdbx_strand_id
1 'polypeptide(L)'
;AASGTAAQGGGDLVIYSPNSEGLLNATIPLFEEKYGVNVELIQAGTGELVKRIQSEKNDPYADVLFGGSWSLMYTNEDLWEPYVSANDANVIDAYKNKCGFITGNVLDGSVLIVNTDLIGDIKIEGYEDLLNPALKGKIATADPANSSSAFAHLTNMLLAMGGYEDDKAWQYVHDLFENVDGKICESSSGVYKGVADGEYVVGLSYEDPCAQLVLDGAPVKIVYM
;
A
#
# COMPACT_ATOMS: atom_id res chain seq x y z
N ALA A 1 -40.91 -10.44 -1.44
CA ALA A 1 -40.51 -9.35 -2.29
C ALA A 1 -40.46 -8.09 -1.44
N ALA A 2 -39.27 -7.74 -0.98
CA ALA A 2 -39.01 -6.44 -0.37
C ALA A 2 -38.26 -5.62 -1.43
N SER A 3 -38.97 -4.67 -2.05
CA SER A 3 -38.37 -3.65 -2.91
C SER A 3 -37.67 -2.65 -2.00
N GLY A 4 -36.36 -2.81 -1.86
CA GLY A 4 -35.51 -1.76 -1.30
C GLY A 4 -35.47 -0.61 -2.28
N THR A 5 -36.16 0.47 -1.97
CA THR A 5 -35.96 1.78 -2.59
C THR A 5 -34.52 2.19 -2.34
N ALA A 6 -33.71 2.23 -3.40
CA ALA A 6 -32.41 2.90 -3.35
C ALA A 6 -32.65 4.34 -2.86
N ALA A 7 -32.04 4.72 -1.76
CA ALA A 7 -32.03 6.09 -1.31
C ALA A 7 -31.33 6.92 -2.37
N GLN A 8 -32.05 7.86 -2.98
CA GLN A 8 -31.46 8.99 -3.72
C GLN A 8 -30.83 9.93 -2.67
N GLY A 9 -29.60 9.66 -2.31
CA GLY A 9 -28.83 10.53 -1.46
C GLY A 9 -27.79 11.26 -2.33
N GLY A 10 -28.15 12.44 -2.82
CA GLY A 10 -27.17 13.40 -3.29
C GLY A 10 -26.52 14.02 -2.04
N GLY A 11 -25.37 13.56 -1.65
CA GLY A 11 -24.52 14.09 -0.57
C GLY A 11 -23.07 13.97 -0.97
N ASP A 12 -22.23 14.71 -0.27
CA ASP A 12 -20.77 14.58 -0.44
C ASP A 12 -20.29 13.40 0.43
N LEU A 13 -19.33 12.63 -0.09
CA LEU A 13 -18.69 11.53 0.61
C LEU A 13 -17.19 11.83 0.72
N VAL A 14 -16.64 11.86 1.92
CA VAL A 14 -15.23 12.09 2.14
C VAL A 14 -14.49 10.77 2.26
N ILE A 15 -13.55 10.53 1.34
CA ILE A 15 -12.72 9.33 1.30
C ILE A 15 -11.26 9.67 1.58
N TYR A 16 -10.69 9.02 2.58
CA TYR A 16 -9.24 8.98 2.78
C TYR A 16 -8.69 7.73 2.10
N SER A 17 -7.61 7.86 1.31
CA SER A 17 -7.06 6.71 0.60
C SER A 17 -5.55 6.75 0.40
N PRO A 18 -4.83 5.67 0.71
CA PRO A 18 -3.43 5.49 0.35
C PRO A 18 -3.25 4.74 -0.98
N ASN A 19 -4.34 4.41 -1.67
CA ASN A 19 -4.30 3.64 -2.91
C ASN A 19 -3.61 4.40 -4.05
N SER A 20 -3.18 3.67 -5.08
CA SER A 20 -2.60 4.24 -6.29
C SER A 20 -3.58 5.14 -7.03
N GLU A 21 -3.06 6.16 -7.71
CA GLU A 21 -3.88 7.04 -8.56
C GLU A 21 -4.64 6.25 -9.63
N GLY A 22 -4.02 5.19 -10.19
CA GLY A 22 -4.65 4.33 -11.19
C GLY A 22 -5.92 3.67 -10.67
N LEU A 23 -5.85 3.06 -9.48
CA LEU A 23 -7.02 2.44 -8.84
C LEU A 23 -8.11 3.47 -8.51
N LEU A 24 -7.73 4.61 -7.95
CA LEU A 24 -8.68 5.66 -7.58
C LEU A 24 -9.38 6.25 -8.79
N ASN A 25 -8.63 6.58 -9.85
CA ASN A 25 -9.19 7.10 -11.11
C ASN A 25 -10.08 6.09 -11.84
N ALA A 26 -9.84 4.80 -11.67
CA ALA A 26 -10.68 3.75 -12.25
C ALA A 26 -11.97 3.51 -11.45
N THR A 27 -12.00 3.80 -10.15
CA THR A 27 -13.11 3.39 -9.26
C THR A 27 -14.00 4.55 -8.85
N ILE A 28 -13.43 5.69 -8.43
CA ILE A 28 -14.18 6.82 -7.88
C ILE A 28 -15.21 7.39 -8.87
N PRO A 29 -14.86 7.70 -10.15
CA PRO A 29 -15.83 8.26 -11.08
C PRO A 29 -17.02 7.31 -11.36
N LEU A 30 -16.76 6.00 -11.41
CA LEU A 30 -17.81 5.00 -11.59
C LEU A 30 -18.75 4.92 -10.39
N PHE A 31 -18.20 5.11 -9.19
CA PHE A 31 -18.98 5.16 -7.96
C PHE A 31 -19.87 6.40 -7.92
N GLU A 32 -19.32 7.57 -8.24
CA GLU A 32 -20.04 8.84 -8.32
C GLU A 32 -21.19 8.77 -9.34
N GLU A 33 -20.90 8.28 -10.54
CA GLU A 33 -21.92 8.09 -11.59
C GLU A 33 -23.04 7.14 -11.15
N LYS A 34 -22.66 6.03 -10.54
CA LYS A 34 -23.62 4.98 -10.15
C LYS A 34 -24.56 5.41 -9.03
N TYR A 35 -24.05 6.17 -8.05
CA TYR A 35 -24.77 6.48 -6.82
C TYR A 35 -25.22 7.95 -6.74
N GLY A 36 -24.79 8.81 -7.66
CA GLY A 36 -25.16 10.23 -7.70
C GLY A 36 -24.60 11.01 -6.51
N VAL A 37 -23.41 10.67 -6.05
CA VAL A 37 -22.70 11.34 -4.95
C VAL A 37 -21.44 12.03 -5.49
N ASN A 38 -20.97 13.08 -4.80
CA ASN A 38 -19.65 13.64 -5.06
C ASN A 38 -18.66 13.07 -4.04
N VAL A 39 -17.47 12.73 -4.48
CA VAL A 39 -16.41 12.24 -3.62
C VAL A 39 -15.35 13.32 -3.40
N GLU A 40 -15.16 13.72 -2.16
CA GLU A 40 -13.98 14.46 -1.74
C GLU A 40 -12.89 13.45 -1.38
N LEU A 41 -11.86 13.35 -2.21
CA LEU A 41 -10.76 12.41 -2.03
C LEU A 41 -9.54 13.09 -1.40
N ILE A 42 -9.08 12.56 -0.27
CA ILE A 42 -7.82 12.97 0.36
C ILE A 42 -6.86 11.79 0.31
N GLN A 43 -5.79 11.96 -0.45
CA GLN A 43 -4.78 10.93 -0.68
C GLN A 43 -3.50 11.22 0.09
N ALA A 44 -3.06 10.25 0.91
CA ALA A 44 -1.80 10.32 1.66
C ALA A 44 -1.34 8.92 2.07
N GLY A 45 -0.19 8.79 2.72
CA GLY A 45 0.28 7.52 3.26
C GLY A 45 -0.64 6.96 4.36
N THR A 46 -0.75 5.63 4.46
CA THR A 46 -1.68 4.98 5.41
C THR A 46 -1.48 5.46 6.85
N GLY A 47 -0.23 5.57 7.30
CA GLY A 47 0.06 6.01 8.67
C GLY A 47 -0.30 7.47 8.92
N GLU A 48 -0.15 8.34 7.93
CA GLU A 48 -0.57 9.74 8.00
C GLU A 48 -2.10 9.84 8.11
N LEU A 49 -2.81 9.10 7.26
CA LEU A 49 -4.27 9.08 7.29
C LEU A 49 -4.82 8.55 8.62
N VAL A 50 -4.24 7.49 9.17
CA VAL A 50 -4.63 6.97 10.49
C VAL A 50 -4.37 7.99 11.60
N LYS A 51 -3.22 8.67 11.60
CA LYS A 51 -2.94 9.75 12.56
C LYS A 51 -3.95 10.90 12.44
N ARG A 52 -4.35 11.23 11.22
CA ARG A 52 -5.36 12.23 10.96
C ARG A 52 -6.72 11.82 11.52
N ILE A 53 -7.18 10.60 11.22
CA ILE A 53 -8.41 10.01 11.77
C ILE A 53 -8.38 10.01 13.31
N GLN A 54 -7.23 9.67 13.93
CA GLN A 54 -7.06 9.73 15.38
C GLN A 54 -7.26 11.14 15.93
N SER A 55 -6.73 12.15 15.24
CA SER A 55 -6.91 13.56 15.65
C SER A 55 -8.33 14.07 15.48
N GLU A 56 -9.07 13.50 14.53
CA GLU A 56 -10.46 13.82 14.20
C GLU A 56 -11.47 12.92 14.94
N LYS A 57 -11.04 12.03 15.84
CA LYS A 57 -11.89 11.01 16.49
C LYS A 57 -13.18 11.55 17.13
N ASN A 58 -13.15 12.78 17.67
CA ASN A 58 -14.32 13.40 18.33
C ASN A 58 -15.23 14.16 17.35
N ASP A 59 -14.76 14.44 16.15
CA ASP A 59 -15.48 15.12 15.07
C ASP A 59 -14.92 14.58 13.74
N PRO A 60 -15.29 13.36 13.33
CA PRO A 60 -14.74 12.70 12.15
C PRO A 60 -15.05 13.48 10.87
N TYR A 61 -14.01 13.74 10.08
CA TYR A 61 -14.17 14.40 8.79
C TYR A 61 -14.38 13.39 7.66
N ALA A 62 -13.64 12.27 7.69
CA ALA A 62 -13.77 11.25 6.67
C ALA A 62 -14.86 10.23 7.00
N ASP A 63 -15.61 9.83 5.98
CA ASP A 63 -16.62 8.77 6.06
C ASP A 63 -16.00 7.39 5.86
N VAL A 64 -14.97 7.29 5.00
CA VAL A 64 -14.36 6.02 4.61
C VAL A 64 -12.85 6.13 4.52
N LEU A 65 -12.14 5.14 5.06
CA LEU A 65 -10.76 4.86 4.70
C LEU A 65 -10.76 3.74 3.64
N PHE A 66 -10.36 4.08 2.42
CA PHE A 66 -10.35 3.16 1.28
C PHE A 66 -8.92 2.72 0.95
N GLY A 67 -8.52 1.56 1.44
CA GLY A 67 -7.18 1.00 1.29
C GLY A 67 -6.40 0.93 2.61
N GLY A 68 -5.12 0.66 2.55
CA GLY A 68 -4.25 0.41 3.69
C GLY A 68 -4.20 -1.07 4.09
N SER A 69 -3.48 -1.40 5.15
CA SER A 69 -3.30 -2.78 5.60
C SER A 69 -4.20 -3.15 6.77
N TRP A 70 -4.61 -4.39 6.82
CA TRP A 70 -5.41 -4.93 7.92
C TRP A 70 -4.69 -4.80 9.28
N SER A 71 -3.38 -5.06 9.32
CA SER A 71 -2.61 -4.96 10.56
C SER A 71 -2.73 -3.59 11.22
N LEU A 72 -2.63 -2.53 10.42
CA LEU A 72 -2.75 -1.16 10.92
C LEU A 72 -4.17 -0.84 11.39
N MET A 73 -5.19 -1.38 10.70
CA MET A 73 -6.60 -1.20 11.11
C MET A 73 -6.90 -1.93 12.43
N TYR A 74 -6.39 -3.15 12.60
CA TYR A 74 -6.56 -3.92 13.84
C TYR A 74 -5.92 -3.26 15.06
N THR A 75 -4.77 -2.62 14.90
CA THR A 75 -4.11 -1.92 16.01
C THR A 75 -4.82 -0.64 16.43
N ASN A 76 -5.79 -0.19 15.64
CA ASN A 76 -6.54 1.04 15.85
C ASN A 76 -8.06 0.78 15.77
N GLU A 77 -8.53 -0.33 16.31
CA GLU A 77 -9.94 -0.76 16.19
C GLU A 77 -10.95 0.26 16.75
N ASP A 78 -10.54 1.07 17.71
CA ASP A 78 -11.35 2.09 18.37
C ASP A 78 -11.61 3.34 17.49
N LEU A 79 -11.07 3.37 16.27
CA LEU A 79 -11.30 4.42 15.27
C LEU A 79 -12.39 4.06 14.25
N TRP A 80 -12.88 2.83 14.24
CA TRP A 80 -13.75 2.34 13.19
C TRP A 80 -15.16 2.05 13.69
N GLU A 81 -16.15 2.48 12.92
CA GLU A 81 -17.54 2.06 13.15
C GLU A 81 -17.73 0.58 12.75
N PRO A 82 -18.45 -0.20 13.55
CA PRO A 82 -18.81 -1.57 13.19
C PRO A 82 -19.64 -1.62 11.91
N TYR A 83 -19.11 -2.27 10.88
CA TYR A 83 -19.80 -2.44 9.61
C TYR A 83 -19.36 -3.73 8.91
N VAL A 84 -20.34 -4.51 8.45
CA VAL A 84 -20.09 -5.67 7.58
C VAL A 84 -20.81 -5.43 6.26
N SER A 85 -20.04 -5.39 5.18
CA SER A 85 -20.58 -5.16 3.83
C SER A 85 -21.58 -6.25 3.44
N ALA A 86 -22.68 -5.87 2.79
CA ALA A 86 -23.63 -6.83 2.19
C ALA A 86 -22.93 -7.74 1.13
N ASN A 87 -21.80 -7.29 0.58
CA ASN A 87 -21.00 -8.04 -0.38
C ASN A 87 -19.94 -8.93 0.27
N ASP A 88 -19.82 -8.96 1.60
CA ASP A 88 -18.81 -9.78 2.29
C ASP A 88 -18.95 -11.28 1.96
N ALA A 89 -20.17 -11.73 1.67
CA ALA A 89 -20.42 -13.10 1.22
C ALA A 89 -19.67 -13.48 -0.07
N ASN A 90 -19.33 -12.49 -0.91
CA ASN A 90 -18.61 -12.67 -2.17
C ASN A 90 -17.08 -12.60 -2.00
N VAL A 91 -16.59 -12.22 -0.82
CA VAL A 91 -15.17 -12.19 -0.49
C VAL A 91 -14.69 -13.63 -0.27
N ILE A 92 -13.46 -13.94 -0.67
CA ILE A 92 -12.80 -15.22 -0.40
C ILE A 92 -12.81 -15.49 1.11
N ASP A 93 -13.19 -16.70 1.53
CA ASP A 93 -13.44 -17.05 2.94
C ASP A 93 -12.30 -16.69 3.90
N ALA A 94 -11.03 -16.79 3.44
CA ALA A 94 -9.87 -16.43 4.22
C ALA A 94 -9.83 -14.94 4.58
N TYR A 95 -10.40 -14.08 3.73
CA TYR A 95 -10.32 -12.62 3.79
C TYR A 95 -11.64 -11.92 4.09
N LYS A 96 -12.68 -12.68 4.45
CA LYS A 96 -13.96 -12.11 4.93
C LYS A 96 -13.76 -11.26 6.18
N ASN A 97 -14.68 -10.32 6.35
CA ASN A 97 -14.72 -9.47 7.54
C ASN A 97 -14.98 -10.29 8.81
N LYS A 98 -13.91 -10.61 9.54
CA LYS A 98 -13.97 -11.37 10.81
C LYS A 98 -13.94 -10.47 12.04
N CYS A 99 -13.52 -9.22 11.89
CA CYS A 99 -13.42 -8.25 12.99
C CYS A 99 -14.65 -7.36 13.16
N GLY A 100 -15.50 -7.29 12.14
CA GLY A 100 -16.73 -6.50 12.18
C GLY A 100 -16.60 -5.06 11.65
N PHE A 101 -15.42 -4.62 11.24
CA PHE A 101 -15.19 -3.23 10.78
C PHE A 101 -14.27 -3.10 9.56
N ILE A 102 -13.70 -4.19 9.03
CA ILE A 102 -12.86 -4.16 7.82
C ILE A 102 -13.50 -5.02 6.73
N THR A 103 -13.73 -4.45 5.56
CA THR A 103 -14.11 -5.21 4.36
C THR A 103 -12.90 -5.35 3.45
N GLY A 104 -12.51 -6.59 3.13
CA GLY A 104 -11.43 -6.87 2.18
C GLY A 104 -11.81 -6.40 0.78
N ASN A 105 -10.88 -5.69 0.11
CA ASN A 105 -11.08 -5.16 -1.23
C ASN A 105 -10.13 -5.82 -2.25
N VAL A 106 -8.84 -5.82 -1.97
CA VAL A 106 -7.80 -6.31 -2.87
C VAL A 106 -6.79 -7.15 -2.11
N LEU A 107 -6.21 -8.13 -2.78
CA LEU A 107 -4.99 -8.81 -2.37
C LEU A 107 -3.88 -8.29 -3.28
N ASP A 108 -2.86 -7.73 -2.68
CA ASP A 108 -1.74 -7.14 -3.39
C ASP A 108 -0.43 -7.69 -2.84
N GLY A 109 0.49 -8.04 -3.72
CA GLY A 109 1.77 -8.63 -3.38
C GLY A 109 2.86 -7.59 -3.15
N SER A 110 3.76 -7.84 -2.20
CA SER A 110 5.03 -7.11 -2.12
C SER A 110 5.94 -7.53 -3.26
N VAL A 111 6.50 -6.57 -3.98
CA VAL A 111 7.39 -6.80 -5.11
C VAL A 111 8.59 -5.86 -5.06
N LEU A 112 9.68 -6.23 -5.72
CA LEU A 112 10.73 -5.29 -6.06
C LEU A 112 10.48 -4.74 -7.46
N ILE A 113 10.51 -3.43 -7.59
CA ILE A 113 10.53 -2.74 -8.89
C ILE A 113 11.97 -2.39 -9.23
N VAL A 114 12.41 -2.69 -10.43
CA VAL A 114 13.81 -2.52 -10.88
C VAL A 114 13.83 -1.73 -12.17
N ASN A 115 14.58 -0.63 -12.22
CA ASN A 115 14.80 0.12 -13.45
C ASN A 115 15.75 -0.65 -14.38
N THR A 116 15.26 -0.97 -15.58
CA THR A 116 15.96 -1.83 -16.54
C THR A 116 17.13 -1.12 -17.22
N ASP A 117 17.11 0.20 -17.31
CA ASP A 117 18.16 0.98 -17.94
C ASP A 117 19.34 1.23 -17.00
N LEU A 118 19.08 1.23 -15.68
CA LEU A 118 20.08 1.59 -14.65
C LEU A 118 20.70 0.37 -13.95
N ILE A 119 20.03 -0.78 -13.94
CA ILE A 119 20.47 -1.97 -13.19
C ILE A 119 21.76 -2.58 -13.74
N GLY A 120 22.06 -2.42 -15.03
CA GLY A 120 23.21 -3.02 -15.70
C GLY A 120 23.21 -4.55 -15.56
N ASP A 121 24.38 -5.11 -15.21
CA ASP A 121 24.57 -6.56 -15.07
C ASP A 121 24.21 -7.11 -13.68
N ILE A 122 23.69 -6.26 -12.77
CA ILE A 122 23.29 -6.68 -11.42
C ILE A 122 22.02 -7.52 -11.51
N LYS A 123 22.07 -8.73 -10.97
CA LYS A 123 20.90 -9.60 -10.86
C LYS A 123 20.17 -9.29 -9.54
N ILE A 124 18.85 -9.18 -9.62
CA ILE A 124 17.95 -9.05 -8.50
C ILE A 124 16.92 -10.16 -8.63
N GLU A 125 16.93 -11.11 -7.72
CA GLU A 125 16.01 -12.25 -7.64
C GLU A 125 15.25 -12.28 -6.30
N GLY A 126 15.77 -11.55 -5.30
CA GLY A 126 15.14 -11.48 -3.98
C GLY A 126 15.79 -10.46 -3.06
N TYR A 127 15.42 -10.53 -1.80
CA TYR A 127 15.90 -9.60 -0.77
C TYR A 127 17.42 -9.64 -0.57
N GLU A 128 18.02 -10.83 -0.62
CA GLU A 128 19.46 -10.98 -0.35
C GLU A 128 20.31 -10.17 -1.33
N ASP A 129 19.86 -10.01 -2.57
CA ASP A 129 20.58 -9.26 -3.61
C ASP A 129 20.64 -7.75 -3.32
N LEU A 130 19.73 -7.25 -2.47
CA LEU A 130 19.67 -5.85 -2.09
C LEU A 130 20.85 -5.41 -1.21
N LEU A 131 21.60 -6.36 -0.64
CA LEU A 131 22.84 -6.06 0.11
C LEU A 131 24.05 -5.85 -0.80
N ASN A 132 23.88 -5.96 -2.13
CA ASN A 132 24.97 -5.69 -3.07
C ASN A 132 25.48 -4.24 -2.88
N PRO A 133 26.78 -4.05 -2.56
CA PRO A 133 27.35 -2.71 -2.32
C PRO A 133 27.24 -1.76 -3.52
N ALA A 134 27.12 -2.29 -4.75
CA ALA A 134 26.93 -1.48 -5.94
C ALA A 134 25.54 -0.79 -5.99
N LEU A 135 24.60 -1.21 -5.14
CA LEU A 135 23.28 -0.64 -4.96
C LEU A 135 23.21 0.41 -3.84
N LYS A 136 24.31 0.67 -3.13
CA LYS A 136 24.31 1.64 -2.04
C LYS A 136 23.83 3.03 -2.52
N GLY A 137 22.82 3.57 -1.83
CA GLY A 137 22.18 4.84 -2.17
C GLY A 137 21.33 4.83 -3.46
N LYS A 138 21.06 3.62 -4.01
CA LYS A 138 20.26 3.43 -5.24
C LYS A 138 18.99 2.61 -5.01
N ILE A 139 18.74 2.21 -3.77
CA ILE A 139 17.54 1.50 -3.34
C ILE A 139 16.61 2.51 -2.67
N ALA A 140 15.34 2.50 -3.05
CA ALA A 140 14.30 3.28 -2.39
C ALA A 140 13.35 2.39 -1.61
N THR A 141 12.95 2.85 -0.44
CA THR A 141 11.83 2.31 0.35
C THR A 141 11.05 3.45 0.97
N ALA A 142 9.87 3.18 1.48
CA ALA A 142 9.17 4.13 2.33
C ALA A 142 9.39 3.79 3.82
N ASP A 143 9.00 4.71 4.70
CA ASP A 143 9.05 4.48 6.14
C ASP A 143 8.00 3.42 6.56
N PRO A 144 8.40 2.29 7.15
CA PRO A 144 7.45 1.26 7.61
C PRO A 144 6.43 1.74 8.66
N ALA A 145 6.73 2.82 9.39
CA ALA A 145 5.80 3.42 10.35
C ALA A 145 4.67 4.21 9.68
N ASN A 146 4.84 4.61 8.43
CA ASN A 146 3.91 5.49 7.70
C ASN A 146 3.35 4.86 6.42
N SER A 147 3.97 3.79 5.92
CA SER A 147 3.59 3.10 4.69
C SER A 147 3.27 1.63 4.93
N SER A 148 2.05 1.22 4.59
CA SER A 148 1.62 -0.18 4.73
C SER A 148 2.41 -1.14 3.84
N SER A 149 2.80 -0.75 2.63
CA SER A 149 3.64 -1.57 1.76
C SER A 149 5.07 -1.70 2.30
N ALA A 150 5.64 -0.64 2.85
CA ALA A 150 6.96 -0.72 3.49
C ALA A 150 6.92 -1.59 4.76
N PHE A 151 5.84 -1.53 5.54
CA PHE A 151 5.64 -2.42 6.67
C PHE A 151 5.50 -3.89 6.23
N ALA A 152 4.79 -4.14 5.12
CA ALA A 152 4.70 -5.48 4.55
C ALA A 152 6.07 -6.00 4.11
N HIS A 153 6.90 -5.16 3.47
CA HIS A 153 8.28 -5.54 3.15
C HIS A 153 9.11 -5.85 4.40
N LEU A 154 9.02 -5.02 5.45
CA LEU A 154 9.73 -5.28 6.71
C LEU A 154 9.36 -6.65 7.28
N THR A 155 8.06 -6.94 7.36
CA THR A 155 7.59 -8.24 7.89
C THR A 155 8.02 -9.41 7.00
N ASN A 156 7.96 -9.25 5.68
CA ASN A 156 8.38 -10.27 4.72
C ASN A 156 9.89 -10.54 4.80
N MET A 157 10.71 -9.51 4.91
CA MET A 157 12.16 -9.64 5.09
C MET A 157 12.49 -10.40 6.38
N LEU A 158 11.86 -10.03 7.49
CA LEU A 158 12.08 -10.73 8.75
C LEU A 158 11.70 -12.21 8.65
N LEU A 159 10.55 -12.52 8.04
CA LEU A 159 10.13 -13.92 7.84
C LEU A 159 11.09 -14.69 6.93
N ALA A 160 11.53 -14.08 5.84
CA ALA A 160 12.46 -14.70 4.89
C ALA A 160 13.83 -14.97 5.51
N MET A 161 14.28 -14.11 6.42
CA MET A 161 15.61 -14.18 7.04
C MET A 161 15.65 -14.94 8.36
N GLY A 162 14.54 -15.55 8.83
CA GLY A 162 14.52 -16.39 10.02
C GLY A 162 13.38 -16.16 10.99
N GLY A 163 12.69 -15.02 10.91
CA GLY A 163 11.53 -14.69 11.74
C GLY A 163 11.69 -13.42 12.56
N TYR A 164 10.61 -13.02 13.20
CA TYR A 164 10.54 -11.72 13.91
C TYR A 164 11.43 -11.63 15.15
N GLU A 165 11.79 -12.75 15.74
CA GLU A 165 12.63 -12.85 16.93
C GLU A 165 14.08 -13.26 16.63
N ASP A 166 14.43 -13.44 15.36
CA ASP A 166 15.78 -13.84 14.94
C ASP A 166 16.68 -12.60 14.79
N ASP A 167 17.75 -12.55 15.56
CA ASP A 167 18.74 -11.46 15.52
C ASP A 167 19.37 -11.30 14.12
N LYS A 168 19.52 -12.41 13.36
CA LYS A 168 20.07 -12.35 12.01
C LYS A 168 19.10 -11.70 11.02
N ALA A 169 17.79 -11.92 11.21
CA ALA A 169 16.78 -11.27 10.38
C ALA A 169 16.80 -9.75 10.63
N TRP A 170 16.92 -9.32 11.87
CA TRP A 170 17.06 -7.89 12.20
C TRP A 170 18.40 -7.31 11.74
N GLN A 171 19.49 -8.11 11.79
CA GLN A 171 20.77 -7.68 11.21
C GLN A 171 20.66 -7.45 9.71
N TYR A 172 19.96 -8.35 8.96
CA TYR A 172 19.70 -8.14 7.55
C TYR A 172 18.95 -6.81 7.30
N VAL A 173 17.90 -6.55 8.06
CA VAL A 173 17.14 -5.29 7.94
C VAL A 173 18.04 -4.08 8.18
N HIS A 174 18.88 -4.12 9.23
CA HIS A 174 19.85 -3.07 9.51
C HIS A 174 20.79 -2.84 8.32
N ASP A 175 21.40 -3.89 7.80
CA ASP A 175 22.35 -3.83 6.69
C ASP A 175 21.70 -3.32 5.41
N LEU A 176 20.44 -3.71 5.16
CA LEU A 176 19.66 -3.18 4.05
C LEU A 176 19.43 -1.67 4.19
N PHE A 177 19.01 -1.20 5.36
CA PHE A 177 18.78 0.24 5.57
C PHE A 177 20.09 1.05 5.51
N GLU A 178 21.23 0.47 5.88
CA GLU A 178 22.53 1.07 5.61
C GLU A 178 22.84 1.16 4.08
N ASN A 179 22.41 0.16 3.31
CA ASN A 179 22.55 0.15 1.86
C ASN A 179 21.58 1.10 1.15
N VAL A 180 20.38 1.30 1.72
CA VAL A 180 19.40 2.31 1.28
C VAL A 180 19.99 3.74 1.43
N ASP A 181 20.86 3.96 2.41
CA ASP A 181 21.62 5.21 2.58
C ASP A 181 20.72 6.46 2.66
N GLY A 182 19.66 6.36 3.44
CA GLY A 182 18.72 7.47 3.70
C GLY A 182 17.72 7.76 2.59
N LYS A 183 17.61 6.91 1.57
CA LYS A 183 16.61 7.06 0.49
C LYS A 183 15.23 6.55 0.93
N ILE A 184 14.68 7.22 1.95
CA ILE A 184 13.35 6.92 2.52
C ILE A 184 12.35 7.90 1.92
N CYS A 185 11.41 7.38 1.14
CA CYS A 185 10.33 8.15 0.54
C CYS A 185 9.19 8.39 1.55
N GLU A 186 8.45 9.46 1.39
CA GLU A 186 7.28 9.76 2.23
C GLU A 186 6.17 8.71 2.09
N SER A 187 6.05 8.14 0.89
CA SER A 187 5.03 7.13 0.58
C SER A 187 5.54 6.11 -0.44
N SER A 188 4.82 5.01 -0.59
CA SER A 188 5.09 4.01 -1.63
C SER A 188 5.01 4.56 -3.05
N SER A 189 4.21 5.61 -3.30
CA SER A 189 4.15 6.26 -4.61
C SER A 189 5.46 6.93 -4.98
N GLY A 190 6.16 7.53 -4.03
CA GLY A 190 7.51 8.06 -4.24
C GLY A 190 8.51 6.98 -4.61
N VAL A 191 8.35 5.76 -4.08
CA VAL A 191 9.25 4.64 -4.39
C VAL A 191 9.11 4.21 -5.85
N TYR A 192 7.92 3.77 -6.27
CA TYR A 192 7.78 3.22 -7.63
C TYR A 192 7.90 4.28 -8.73
N LYS A 193 7.44 5.51 -8.49
CA LYS A 193 7.62 6.63 -9.42
C LYS A 193 9.10 6.99 -9.54
N GLY A 194 9.82 7.11 -8.43
CA GLY A 194 11.25 7.43 -8.44
C GLY A 194 12.09 6.37 -9.16
N VAL A 195 11.73 5.09 -9.08
CA VAL A 195 12.38 4.04 -9.88
C VAL A 195 12.03 4.17 -11.36
N ALA A 196 10.78 4.44 -11.72
CA ALA A 196 10.37 4.63 -13.10
C ALA A 196 11.05 5.84 -13.74
N ASP A 197 11.18 6.93 -12.98
CA ASP A 197 11.81 8.18 -13.42
C ASP A 197 13.35 8.12 -13.42
N GLY A 198 13.94 7.02 -12.94
CA GLY A 198 15.39 6.81 -12.92
C GLY A 198 16.13 7.49 -11.77
N GLU A 199 15.44 7.91 -10.73
CA GLU A 199 16.08 8.42 -9.51
C GLU A 199 16.70 7.29 -8.68
N TYR A 200 16.09 6.10 -8.73
CA TYR A 200 16.55 4.90 -8.04
C TYR A 200 16.65 3.72 -9.00
N VAL A 201 17.50 2.76 -8.64
CA VAL A 201 17.69 1.54 -9.44
C VAL A 201 16.71 0.45 -9.03
N VAL A 202 16.45 0.34 -7.73
CA VAL A 202 15.55 -0.66 -7.15
C VAL A 202 14.63 0.01 -6.13
N GLY A 203 13.37 -0.43 -6.06
CA GLY A 203 12.41 0.01 -5.05
C GLY A 203 11.66 -1.15 -4.42
N LEU A 204 11.41 -1.04 -3.11
CA LEU A 204 10.56 -1.96 -2.37
C LEU A 204 9.12 -1.44 -2.46
N SER A 205 8.26 -2.11 -3.24
CA SER A 205 6.94 -1.61 -3.61
C SER A 205 5.88 -2.71 -3.57
N TYR A 206 4.75 -2.47 -4.18
CA TYR A 206 3.65 -3.42 -4.30
C TYR A 206 3.20 -3.56 -5.76
N GLU A 207 2.51 -4.65 -6.07
CA GLU A 207 2.33 -5.13 -7.43
C GLU A 207 1.51 -4.18 -8.33
N ASP A 208 0.36 -3.69 -7.85
CA ASP A 208 -0.60 -2.92 -8.66
C ASP A 208 0.04 -1.75 -9.45
N PRO A 209 0.66 -0.74 -8.82
CA PRO A 209 1.23 0.37 -9.57
C PRO A 209 2.47 -0.03 -10.37
N CYS A 210 3.22 -1.04 -9.93
CA CYS A 210 4.38 -1.52 -10.67
C CYS A 210 3.95 -2.22 -11.97
N ALA A 211 2.87 -3.01 -11.92
CA ALA A 211 2.29 -3.64 -13.10
C ALA A 211 1.76 -2.59 -14.10
N GLN A 212 1.12 -1.53 -13.59
CA GLN A 212 0.66 -0.44 -14.44
C GLN A 212 1.83 0.26 -15.14
N LEU A 213 2.93 0.55 -14.43
CA LEU A 213 4.13 1.14 -15.03
C LEU A 213 4.73 0.27 -16.14
N VAL A 214 4.74 -1.06 -15.95
CA VAL A 214 5.19 -1.99 -17.00
C VAL A 214 4.26 -1.94 -18.21
N LEU A 215 2.93 -1.91 -17.99
CA LEU A 215 1.94 -1.80 -19.07
C LEU A 215 2.05 -0.47 -19.84
N ASP A 216 2.38 0.60 -19.14
CA ASP A 216 2.57 1.93 -19.72
C ASP A 216 3.92 2.08 -20.45
N GLY A 217 4.75 1.03 -20.43
CA GLY A 217 6.03 0.99 -21.13
C GLY A 217 7.18 1.73 -20.44
N ALA A 218 7.08 1.97 -19.12
CA ALA A 218 8.18 2.50 -18.35
C ALA A 218 9.39 1.52 -18.35
N PRO A 219 10.63 2.01 -18.24
CA PRO A 219 11.83 1.15 -18.26
C PRO A 219 12.00 0.41 -16.93
N VAL A 220 11.00 -0.36 -16.54
CA VAL A 220 10.99 -1.09 -15.28
C VAL A 220 10.57 -2.55 -15.46
N LYS A 221 11.01 -3.39 -14.53
CA LYS A 221 10.52 -4.77 -14.38
C LYS A 221 10.14 -5.04 -12.94
N ILE A 222 9.26 -6.03 -12.76
CA ILE A 222 8.86 -6.55 -11.45
C ILE A 222 9.67 -7.79 -11.13
N VAL A 223 10.12 -7.90 -9.90
CA VAL A 223 10.70 -9.11 -9.33
C VAL A 223 9.79 -9.57 -8.19
N TYR A 224 9.23 -10.75 -8.34
CA TYR A 224 8.45 -11.45 -7.32
C TYR A 224 9.41 -12.25 -6.43
N MET A 225 9.12 -12.27 -5.12
CA MET A 225 9.99 -12.92 -4.12
C MET A 225 9.27 -14.09 -3.48
#